data_d2f0ee069f9228ebafb4af4792ae5ee8
#
_entry.id   d2f0ee069f9228ebafb4af4792ae5ee8
#
_cell.length_a   1.000
_cell.length_b   1.000
_cell.length_c   1.000
_cell.angle_alpha   90.00
_cell.angle_beta   90.00
_cell.angle_gamma   90.00
#
_symmetry.space_group_name_H-M   'P 1'
#
loop_
_entity.id
_entity.type
_entity.pdbx_description
1 polymer ?
#
loop_
_entity_poly.entity_id
_entity_poly.type
_entity_poly.pdbx_seq_one_letter_code
_entity_poly.pdbx_strand_id
1 'polypeptide(L)'
;MAYPTGSGSERLMRGSIHAQGATETAFKFDGTHPATGTNSGTGYTVATNHIITLLNFQVCEMSGSHTNFRIILKCQPSGTDMQLLDQQILPADSTFVWNEKIVLHPTDSFHIKQVGGGTNFDVYYSYIDQDWT
;
A
#
# COMPACT_ATOMS: atom_id res chain seq x y z
N MET A 1 13.18 13.77 11.12
CA MET A 1 12.01 13.04 11.68
C MET A 1 12.32 12.59 13.09
N ALA A 2 11.43 12.85 14.02
CA ALA A 2 11.57 12.38 15.40
C ALA A 2 10.74 11.11 15.57
N TYR A 3 11.33 10.11 16.24
CA TYR A 3 10.57 8.91 16.59
C TYR A 3 9.65 9.19 17.77
N PRO A 4 8.45 8.61 17.79
CA PRO A 4 7.57 8.76 18.93
C PRO A 4 8.20 8.16 20.19
N THR A 5 8.00 8.84 21.32
CA THR A 5 8.44 8.34 22.62
C THR A 5 7.28 8.44 23.61
N GLY A 6 7.24 7.53 24.54
CA GLY A 6 6.18 7.51 25.54
C GLY A 6 5.11 6.47 25.24
N SER A 7 3.92 6.68 25.79
CA SER A 7 2.80 5.74 25.64
C SER A 7 1.97 6.07 24.42
N GLY A 8 1.63 5.05 23.68
CA GLY A 8 0.76 5.17 22.52
C GLY A 8 -0.33 4.12 22.55
N SER A 9 -1.20 4.13 21.55
CA SER A 9 -2.20 3.10 21.34
C SER A 9 -1.92 2.36 20.05
N GLU A 10 -2.30 1.10 19.98
CA GLU A 10 -2.15 0.27 18.81
C GLU A 10 -3.52 -0.20 18.33
N ARG A 11 -3.72 -0.18 17.02
CA ARG A 11 -4.94 -0.70 16.43
C ARG A 11 -4.58 -1.61 15.27
N LEU A 12 -5.21 -2.78 15.25
CA LEU A 12 -5.13 -3.70 14.11
C LEU A 12 -6.18 -3.28 13.09
N MET A 13 -5.74 -2.93 11.90
CA MET A 13 -6.57 -2.32 10.87
C MET A 13 -6.45 -3.07 9.56
N ARG A 14 -7.36 -2.80 8.65
CA ARG A 14 -7.33 -3.33 7.30
C ARG A 14 -7.67 -2.24 6.29
N GLY A 15 -7.23 -2.44 5.04
CA GLY A 15 -7.59 -1.58 3.94
C GLY A 15 -7.77 -2.40 2.66
N SER A 16 -8.33 -1.78 1.65
CA SER A 16 -8.52 -2.42 0.36
C SER A 16 -8.49 -1.38 -0.76
N ILE A 17 -8.12 -1.84 -1.95
CA ILE A 17 -8.21 -1.05 -3.18
C ILE A 17 -8.92 -1.94 -4.19
N HIS A 18 -10.08 -1.50 -4.68
CA HIS A 18 -10.85 -2.24 -5.66
C HIS A 18 -10.56 -1.74 -7.07
N ALA A 19 -10.39 -2.67 -8.00
CA ALA A 19 -10.19 -2.37 -9.42
C ALA A 19 -9.02 -1.41 -9.68
N GLN A 20 -7.87 -1.71 -9.09
CA GLN A 20 -6.64 -0.94 -9.30
C GLN A 20 -6.21 -1.05 -10.75
N GLY A 21 -6.03 0.09 -11.39
CA GLY A 21 -5.55 0.20 -12.76
C GLY A 21 -4.17 0.84 -12.87
N ALA A 22 -3.93 1.51 -13.99
CA ALA A 22 -2.64 2.10 -14.33
C ALA A 22 -2.29 3.36 -13.53
N THR A 23 -3.26 3.96 -12.84
CA THR A 23 -2.99 5.12 -11.99
C THR A 23 -2.35 4.66 -10.69
N GLU A 24 -1.22 5.27 -10.33
CA GLU A 24 -0.56 4.97 -9.06
C GLU A 24 -1.47 5.34 -7.89
N THR A 25 -1.64 4.40 -6.95
CA THR A 25 -2.55 4.57 -5.82
C THR A 25 -1.79 4.34 -4.53
N ALA A 26 -1.96 5.24 -3.56
CA ALA A 26 -1.40 5.06 -2.23
C ALA A 26 -2.27 4.11 -1.41
N PHE A 27 -1.60 3.25 -0.63
CA PHE A 27 -2.26 2.50 0.43
C PHE A 27 -2.70 3.49 1.50
N LYS A 28 -3.96 3.41 1.91
CA LYS A 28 -4.49 4.26 2.97
C LYS A 28 -4.42 3.55 4.31
N PHE A 29 -3.93 4.25 5.32
CA PHE A 29 -3.75 3.71 6.66
C PHE A 29 -4.60 4.45 7.69
N ASP A 30 -5.78 4.90 7.27
CA ASP A 30 -6.74 5.61 8.11
C ASP A 30 -8.06 4.85 8.30
N GLY A 31 -8.09 3.60 7.86
CA GLY A 31 -9.28 2.77 7.95
C GLY A 31 -10.28 2.94 6.81
N THR A 32 -9.98 3.78 5.83
CA THR A 32 -10.90 3.96 4.69
C THR A 32 -10.69 2.87 3.64
N HIS A 33 -11.78 2.57 2.93
CA HIS A 33 -11.79 1.56 1.87
C HIS A 33 -12.34 2.22 0.60
N PRO A 34 -11.47 2.72 -0.29
CA PRO A 34 -11.95 3.33 -1.52
C PRO A 34 -12.73 2.32 -2.36
N ALA A 35 -13.85 2.75 -2.90
CA ALA A 35 -14.75 1.88 -3.67
C ALA A 35 -14.17 1.50 -5.03
N THR A 36 -13.22 2.27 -5.55
CA THR A 36 -12.54 2.01 -6.82
C THR A 36 -11.09 2.46 -6.70
N GLY A 37 -10.21 1.95 -7.53
CA GLY A 37 -8.80 2.32 -7.57
C GLY A 37 -8.52 3.76 -7.99
N THR A 38 -9.43 4.66 -7.71
CA THR A 38 -9.36 6.06 -8.11
C THR A 38 -8.67 6.96 -7.10
N ASN A 39 -8.15 6.42 -6.04
CA ASN A 39 -7.30 7.21 -5.16
C ASN A 39 -6.00 7.49 -5.86
N SER A 40 -6.02 8.49 -6.74
CA SER A 40 -4.80 9.01 -7.27
C SER A 40 -3.85 9.22 -6.10
N GLY A 41 -2.84 8.39 -6.03
CA GLY A 41 -2.07 8.23 -4.82
C GLY A 41 -1.06 9.29 -4.58
N THR A 42 -1.33 10.49 -4.97
CA THR A 42 -0.39 11.57 -4.73
C THR A 42 -0.53 12.14 -3.34
N GLY A 43 -1.43 11.63 -2.53
CA GLY A 43 -1.77 12.37 -1.35
C GLY A 43 -1.72 11.67 -0.01
N TYR A 44 -1.61 10.35 0.05
CA TYR A 44 -1.65 9.73 1.38
C TYR A 44 -0.24 9.46 1.91
N THR A 45 0.07 10.06 3.04
CA THR A 45 1.29 9.80 3.79
C THR A 45 0.92 9.42 5.22
N VAL A 46 1.82 8.71 5.89
CA VAL A 46 1.64 8.37 7.29
C VAL A 46 1.60 9.65 8.12
N ALA A 47 0.60 9.77 8.98
CA ALA A 47 0.38 10.95 9.79
C ALA A 47 1.48 11.17 10.82
N THR A 48 1.62 12.42 11.27
CA THR A 48 2.54 12.76 12.35
C THR A 48 2.18 11.99 13.61
N ASN A 49 3.18 11.52 14.33
CA ASN A 49 3.05 10.68 15.54
C ASN A 49 2.42 9.30 15.29
N HIS A 50 2.36 8.85 14.04
CA HIS A 50 1.93 7.51 13.72
C HIS A 50 3.08 6.70 13.17
N ILE A 51 3.08 5.40 13.48
CA ILE A 51 3.95 4.41 12.83
C ILE A 51 3.03 3.30 12.34
N ILE A 52 3.16 2.98 11.06
CA ILE A 52 2.38 1.92 10.42
C ILE A 52 3.27 0.70 10.23
N THR A 53 2.81 -0.44 10.69
CA THR A 53 3.44 -1.72 10.35
C THR A 53 2.50 -2.46 9.40
N LEU A 54 2.85 -2.53 8.13
CA LEU A 54 2.12 -3.31 7.16
C LEU A 54 2.44 -4.78 7.40
N LEU A 55 1.41 -5.58 7.69
CA LEU A 55 1.58 -6.99 8.04
C LEU A 55 1.59 -7.87 6.81
N ASN A 56 0.69 -7.63 5.88
CA ASN A 56 0.62 -8.34 4.61
C ASN A 56 -0.20 -7.54 3.60
N PHE A 57 -0.06 -7.90 2.34
CA PHE A 57 -1.01 -7.50 1.33
C PHE A 57 -1.20 -8.63 0.31
N GLN A 58 -2.35 -8.61 -0.34
CA GLN A 58 -2.70 -9.56 -1.39
C GLN A 58 -3.15 -8.79 -2.62
N VAL A 59 -2.74 -9.26 -3.78
CA VAL A 59 -3.14 -8.68 -5.07
C VAL A 59 -3.79 -9.80 -5.88
N CYS A 60 -5.08 -9.65 -6.18
CA CYS A 60 -5.85 -10.65 -6.89
C CYS A 60 -6.22 -10.17 -8.29
N GLU A 61 -5.81 -10.91 -9.30
CA GLU A 61 -6.20 -10.64 -10.68
C GLU A 61 -7.65 -11.10 -10.87
N MET A 62 -8.51 -10.23 -11.38
CA MET A 62 -9.95 -10.47 -11.41
C MET A 62 -10.56 -10.47 -12.80
N SER A 63 -9.75 -10.34 -13.85
CA SER A 63 -10.28 -10.17 -15.20
C SER A 63 -10.00 -11.36 -16.11
N GLY A 64 -9.26 -12.35 -15.66
CA GLY A 64 -8.90 -13.52 -16.48
C GLY A 64 -7.74 -13.29 -17.44
N SER A 65 -7.01 -12.21 -17.29
CA SER A 65 -5.83 -11.91 -18.12
C SER A 65 -4.65 -11.55 -17.22
N HIS A 66 -3.44 -11.95 -17.60
CA HIS A 66 -2.28 -11.59 -16.81
C HIS A 66 -2.06 -10.06 -16.79
N THR A 67 -1.47 -9.58 -15.71
CA THR A 67 -1.05 -8.19 -15.57
C THR A 67 0.28 -8.12 -14.85
N ASN A 68 0.92 -6.97 -14.85
CA ASN A 68 2.11 -6.71 -14.05
C ASN A 68 1.81 -5.55 -13.12
N PHE A 69 2.40 -5.58 -11.93
CA PHE A 69 2.23 -4.48 -11.00
C PHE A 69 3.55 -4.11 -10.36
N ARG A 70 3.58 -2.92 -9.81
CA ARG A 70 4.74 -2.34 -9.14
C ARG A 70 4.37 -1.91 -7.74
N ILE A 71 5.25 -2.16 -6.79
CA ILE A 71 5.11 -1.68 -5.42
C ILE A 71 6.22 -0.66 -5.17
N ILE A 72 5.84 0.53 -4.73
CA ILE A 72 6.75 1.65 -4.54
C ILE A 72 6.65 2.13 -3.10
N LEU A 73 7.80 2.22 -2.44
CA LEU A 73 7.90 2.83 -1.11
C LEU A 73 8.56 4.20 -1.26
N LYS A 74 7.88 5.23 -0.79
CA LYS A 74 8.40 6.59 -0.79
C LYS A 74 8.77 6.99 0.63
N CYS A 75 10.07 7.01 0.89
CA CYS A 75 10.60 7.36 2.21
C CYS A 75 11.00 8.83 2.22
N GLN A 76 10.47 9.56 3.18
CA GLN A 76 10.84 10.96 3.37
C GLN A 76 11.92 11.09 4.46
N PRO A 77 12.77 12.12 4.41
CA PRO A 77 12.73 13.27 3.50
C PRO A 77 13.48 13.09 2.17
N SER A 78 13.99 11.90 1.86
CA SER A 78 14.80 11.71 0.66
C SER A 78 14.03 12.00 -0.63
N GLY A 79 12.72 11.81 -0.63
CA GLY A 79 11.89 11.99 -1.82
C GLY A 79 12.14 10.97 -2.91
N THR A 80 12.95 9.95 -2.64
CA THR A 80 13.33 8.94 -3.62
C THR A 80 12.36 7.78 -3.58
N ASP A 81 11.90 7.36 -4.74
CA ASP A 81 11.05 6.17 -4.86
C ASP A 81 11.90 4.91 -4.79
N MET A 82 11.51 3.98 -3.94
CA MET A 82 12.12 2.66 -3.86
C MET A 82 11.17 1.62 -4.45
N GLN A 83 11.65 0.89 -5.45
CA GLN A 83 10.88 -0.18 -6.07
C GLN A 83 11.07 -1.45 -5.24
N LEU A 84 10.07 -1.86 -4.49
CA LEU A 84 10.11 -3.13 -3.77
C LEU A 84 9.78 -4.28 -4.72
N LEU A 85 8.82 -4.07 -5.61
CA LEU A 85 8.51 -4.99 -6.71
C LEU A 85 8.43 -4.16 -7.98
N ASP A 86 9.23 -4.52 -8.99
CA ASP A 86 9.22 -3.85 -10.28
C ASP A 86 8.72 -4.81 -11.35
N GLN A 87 7.54 -4.51 -11.91
CA GLN A 87 6.90 -5.35 -12.91
C GLN A 87 6.70 -6.80 -12.46
N GLN A 88 6.23 -6.99 -11.24
CA GLN A 88 5.87 -8.31 -10.74
C GLN A 88 4.72 -8.88 -11.58
N ILE A 89 4.94 -10.05 -12.12
CA ILE A 89 3.92 -10.73 -12.93
C ILE A 89 2.82 -11.24 -12.02
N LEU A 90 1.57 -10.92 -12.39
CA LEU A 90 0.37 -11.46 -11.76
C LEU A 90 -0.37 -12.27 -12.83
N PRO A 91 -0.26 -13.61 -12.80
CA PRO A 91 -0.94 -14.45 -13.77
C PRO A 91 -2.47 -14.29 -13.70
N ALA A 92 -3.13 -14.63 -14.80
CA ALA A 92 -4.58 -14.61 -14.86
C ALA A 92 -5.21 -15.44 -13.73
N ASP A 93 -6.24 -14.91 -13.11
CA ASP A 93 -7.03 -15.59 -12.05
C ASP A 93 -6.18 -16.02 -10.85
N SER A 94 -5.08 -15.33 -10.57
CA SER A 94 -4.19 -15.67 -9.48
C SER A 94 -4.14 -14.58 -8.41
N THR A 95 -3.59 -14.95 -7.27
CA THR A 95 -3.38 -14.02 -6.15
C THR A 95 -1.90 -14.03 -5.77
N PHE A 96 -1.32 -12.85 -5.72
CA PHE A 96 0.02 -12.63 -5.16
C PHE A 96 -0.12 -12.28 -3.68
N VAL A 97 0.66 -12.93 -2.83
CA VAL A 97 0.62 -12.69 -1.38
C VAL A 97 1.99 -12.22 -0.91
N TRP A 98 2.01 -11.10 -0.20
CA TRP A 98 3.20 -10.55 0.43
C TRP A 98 3.03 -10.65 1.94
N ASN A 99 3.91 -11.39 2.61
CA ASN A 99 3.82 -11.64 4.06
C ASN A 99 4.96 -11.02 4.86
N GLU A 100 5.82 -10.25 4.22
CA GLU A 100 6.90 -9.56 4.92
C GLU A 100 6.38 -8.26 5.54
N LYS A 101 6.81 -7.98 6.77
CA LYS A 101 6.43 -6.76 7.45
C LYS A 101 7.20 -5.57 6.92
N ILE A 102 6.50 -4.45 6.75
CA ILE A 102 7.09 -3.19 6.30
C ILE A 102 6.70 -2.12 7.30
N VAL A 103 7.69 -1.40 7.83
CA VAL A 103 7.46 -0.32 8.78
C VAL A 103 7.52 1.01 8.05
N LEU A 104 6.48 1.82 8.21
CA LEU A 104 6.36 3.15 7.62
C LEU A 104 6.36 4.18 8.73
N HIS A 105 7.23 5.17 8.61
CA HIS A 105 7.35 6.28 9.54
C HIS A 105 6.49 7.46 9.08
N PRO A 106 6.29 8.48 9.93
CA PRO A 106 5.57 9.68 9.51
C PRO A 106 6.12 10.25 8.21
N THR A 107 5.23 10.66 7.34
CA THR A 107 5.47 11.21 6.00
C THR A 107 5.85 10.18 4.93
N ASP A 108 6.11 8.93 5.27
CA ASP A 108 6.30 7.86 4.27
C ASP A 108 4.97 7.54 3.59
N SER A 109 5.05 6.98 2.39
CA SER A 109 3.88 6.46 1.68
C SER A 109 4.22 5.19 0.93
N PHE A 110 3.20 4.37 0.70
CA PHE A 110 3.32 3.05 0.07
C PHE A 110 2.32 2.98 -1.07
N HIS A 111 2.78 2.63 -2.26
CA HIS A 111 1.99 2.75 -3.48
C HIS A 111 1.97 1.47 -4.28
N ILE A 112 0.90 1.30 -5.04
CA ILE A 112 0.76 0.23 -6.03
C ILE A 112 0.33 0.82 -7.36
N LYS A 113 0.80 0.21 -8.46
CA LYS A 113 0.49 0.65 -9.81
C LYS A 113 0.50 -0.56 -10.73
N GLN A 114 -0.48 -0.62 -11.63
CA GLN A 114 -0.45 -1.58 -12.73
C GLN A 114 0.47 -1.03 -13.83
N VAL A 115 1.38 -1.86 -14.35
CA VAL A 115 2.39 -1.40 -15.32
C VAL A 115 2.40 -2.17 -16.63
N GLY A 116 1.50 -3.10 -16.82
CA GLY A 116 1.39 -3.88 -18.06
C GLY A 116 0.21 -4.81 -18.00
N GLY A 117 -0.15 -5.35 -19.16
CA GLY A 117 -1.36 -6.17 -19.26
C GLY A 117 -2.53 -5.29 -19.59
N GLY A 118 -3.28 -4.78 -18.92
CA GLY A 118 -4.41 -3.94 -19.26
C GLY A 118 -5.64 -4.27 -18.47
N THR A 119 -5.45 -4.98 -17.37
CA THR A 119 -6.56 -5.42 -16.55
C THR A 119 -6.42 -4.91 -15.12
N ASN A 120 -7.53 -4.82 -14.45
CA ASN A 120 -7.57 -4.35 -13.08
C ASN A 120 -7.41 -5.50 -12.11
N PHE A 121 -6.97 -5.19 -10.91
CA PHE A 121 -6.84 -6.15 -9.82
C PHE A 121 -7.32 -5.55 -8.52
N ASP A 122 -7.65 -6.43 -7.57
CA ASP A 122 -8.05 -6.04 -6.23
C ASP A 122 -6.89 -6.21 -5.26
N VAL A 123 -6.78 -5.29 -4.31
CA VAL A 123 -5.77 -5.29 -3.27
C VAL A 123 -6.44 -5.30 -1.90
N TYR A 124 -5.97 -6.18 -1.02
CA TYR A 124 -6.38 -6.22 0.38
C TYR A 124 -5.13 -6.24 1.24
N TYR A 125 -5.15 -5.48 2.33
CA TYR A 125 -3.99 -5.41 3.21
C TYR A 125 -4.41 -5.25 4.68
N SER A 126 -3.53 -5.72 5.57
CA SER A 126 -3.69 -5.62 7.02
C SER A 126 -2.49 -4.88 7.60
N TYR A 127 -2.72 -4.06 8.59
CA TYR A 127 -1.67 -3.26 9.20
C TYR A 127 -1.97 -2.95 10.66
N ILE A 128 -0.92 -2.58 11.39
CA ILE A 128 -1.02 -2.04 12.74
C ILE A 128 -0.75 -0.55 12.67
N ASP A 129 -1.65 0.24 13.23
CA ASP A 129 -1.47 1.68 13.38
C ASP A 129 -1.11 1.95 14.84
N GLN A 130 0.11 2.41 15.06
CA GLN A 130 0.58 2.86 16.37
C GLN A 130 0.45 4.38 16.42
N ASP A 131 -0.40 4.86 17.30
CA ASP A 131 -0.68 6.29 17.49
C ASP A 131 -0.05 6.75 18.79
N TRP A 132 0.90 7.68 18.69
CA TRP A 132 1.68 8.19 19.79
C TRP A 132 1.27 9.61 20.22
N THR A 133 0.08 10.02 19.84
CA THR A 133 -0.43 11.34 20.24
C THR A 133 -0.91 11.38 21.69
#